data_79d294c98a6b7188fe0917c8b8fc7b4a
#
_entry.id   79d294c98a6b7188fe0917c8b8fc7b4a
#
_cell.length_a   1.000
_cell.length_b   1.000
_cell.length_c   1.000
_cell.angle_alpha   90.00
_cell.angle_beta   90.00
_cell.angle_gamma   90.00
#
_symmetry.space_group_name_H-M   'P 1'
#
loop_
_entity.id
_entity.type
_entity.pdbx_description
1 polymer ?
#
loop_
_entity_poly.entity_id
_entity_poly.type
_entity_poly.pdbx_seq_one_letter_code
_entity_poly.pdbx_strand_id
1 'polypeptide(L)'
;MELIFQKFKLFVIGFFSSIALISLSLLFGFSANADEYPNKPIEIVIHAKYGGGTDTTARMASIRSRRILKTDIRIVSKRGGAGAKAQNYVLTRPADGYTVMALTQTHLYTMARGKSNMKIDDIVGVARAMDDPTFITVSGKSKYKTLDDVINASKKAPLNWGVANIGGTEHIGLVQFAKEAGIKVKVVPFGSGAQMVQALMAGKIDATLPNVSEATNQVADGTFRALVVLAEKRLKDYPNVPSSYELGIKAKCSTTRGYAVLASTPKPIIEKISKGLVKAMKHKVFANYLASAGLTVEGSVAGTAVWDKHLKEEFKVAQSALELSLIHI
;
A
#
# COMPACT_ATOMS: atom_id res chain seq x y z
N MET A 1 34.71 -45.84 49.78
CA MET A 1 34.06 -44.53 49.68
C MET A 1 34.61 -43.66 48.49
N GLU A 2 35.92 -43.68 48.25
CA GLU A 2 36.53 -42.90 47.11
C GLU A 2 36.10 -43.36 45.74
N LEU A 3 35.85 -44.61 45.46
CA LEU A 3 35.48 -45.09 44.13
C LEU A 3 34.06 -44.59 43.69
N ILE A 4 33.16 -44.37 44.62
CA ILE A 4 31.81 -43.85 44.39
C ILE A 4 31.89 -42.38 44.10
N PHE A 5 32.77 -41.66 44.79
CA PHE A 5 32.98 -40.19 44.54
C PHE A 5 33.60 -39.91 43.18
N GLN A 6 34.53 -40.73 42.68
CA GLN A 6 35.13 -40.61 41.37
C GLN A 6 34.13 -40.88 40.26
N LYS A 7 33.26 -41.90 40.40
CA LYS A 7 32.20 -42.18 39.40
C LYS A 7 31.16 -41.05 39.34
N PHE A 8 30.84 -40.44 40.51
CA PHE A 8 29.91 -39.32 40.56
C PHE A 8 30.49 -38.06 39.92
N LYS A 9 31.77 -37.72 40.11
CA LYS A 9 32.47 -36.62 39.43
C LYS A 9 32.48 -36.79 37.91
N LEU A 10 32.78 -38.00 37.41
CA LEU A 10 32.76 -38.28 35.97
C LEU A 10 31.37 -38.18 35.36
N PHE A 11 30.33 -38.59 36.09
CA PHE A 11 28.93 -38.47 35.64
C PHE A 11 28.48 -37.00 35.57
N VAL A 12 28.82 -36.18 36.55
CA VAL A 12 28.50 -34.75 36.58
C VAL A 12 29.22 -34.00 35.48
N ILE A 13 30.50 -34.27 35.24
CA ILE A 13 31.26 -33.63 34.13
C ILE A 13 30.71 -34.04 32.77
N GLY A 14 30.34 -35.31 32.57
CA GLY A 14 29.70 -35.77 31.32
C GLY A 14 28.33 -35.11 31.05
N PHE A 15 27.54 -34.91 32.11
CA PHE A 15 26.22 -34.30 32.02
C PHE A 15 26.30 -32.79 31.68
N PHE A 16 27.23 -32.06 32.31
CA PHE A 16 27.45 -30.62 31.97
C PHE A 16 28.08 -30.44 30.59
N SER A 17 28.94 -31.34 30.12
CA SER A 17 29.49 -31.29 28.76
C SER A 17 28.43 -31.56 27.70
N SER A 18 27.48 -32.47 27.97
CA SER A 18 26.36 -32.74 27.04
C SER A 18 25.36 -31.60 26.96
N ILE A 19 25.09 -30.91 28.08
CA ILE A 19 24.21 -29.70 28.08
C ILE A 19 24.89 -28.53 27.38
N ALA A 20 26.20 -28.35 27.51
CA ALA A 20 26.96 -27.32 26.82
C ALA A 20 27.01 -27.53 25.30
N LEU A 21 27.10 -28.78 24.84
CA LEU A 21 27.05 -29.14 23.42
C LEU A 21 25.64 -28.96 22.81
N ILE A 22 24.59 -29.25 23.57
CA ILE A 22 23.20 -29.03 23.15
C ILE A 22 22.87 -27.52 23.11
N SER A 23 23.37 -26.73 24.06
CA SER A 23 23.17 -25.28 24.06
C SER A 23 23.95 -24.58 22.92
N LEU A 24 25.11 -25.12 22.51
CA LEU A 24 25.89 -24.56 21.40
C LEU A 24 25.26 -24.87 20.03
N SER A 25 24.56 -26.03 19.91
CA SER A 25 23.83 -26.37 18.68
C SER A 25 22.52 -25.56 18.52
N LEU A 26 21.94 -25.02 19.60
CA LEU A 26 20.78 -24.13 19.56
C LEU A 26 21.15 -22.68 19.20
N LEU A 27 22.44 -22.31 19.26
CA LEU A 27 22.95 -20.99 18.81
C LEU A 27 23.29 -20.94 17.31
N PHE A 28 23.30 -22.06 16.59
CA PHE A 28 23.22 -22.09 15.15
C PHE A 28 21.77 -21.84 14.72
N GLY A 29 21.25 -20.68 15.12
CA GLY A 29 20.04 -20.12 14.54
C GLY A 29 20.18 -20.15 13.02
N PHE A 30 19.17 -20.61 12.32
CA PHE A 30 19.01 -20.61 10.88
C PHE A 30 19.46 -19.26 10.31
N SER A 31 20.74 -19.11 10.04
CA SER A 31 21.20 -18.09 9.10
C SER A 31 20.65 -18.54 7.76
N ALA A 32 19.48 -18.04 7.38
CA ALA A 32 19.00 -18.18 6.03
C ALA A 32 20.14 -17.68 5.14
N ASN A 33 20.77 -18.59 4.38
CA ASN A 33 21.87 -18.27 3.48
C ASN A 33 21.36 -17.26 2.48
N ALA A 34 21.69 -15.99 2.69
CA ALA A 34 21.28 -14.90 1.79
C ALA A 34 21.82 -15.10 0.37
N ASP A 35 22.87 -15.90 0.23
CA ASP A 35 23.46 -16.25 -1.05
C ASP A 35 22.54 -17.15 -1.90
N GLU A 36 21.75 -18.02 -1.27
CA GLU A 36 20.79 -18.90 -1.94
C GLU A 36 19.40 -18.27 -2.10
N TYR A 37 19.10 -17.15 -1.43
CA TYR A 37 17.83 -16.45 -1.58
C TYR A 37 17.81 -15.64 -2.89
N PRO A 38 16.70 -15.65 -3.67
CA PRO A 38 15.55 -16.53 -3.56
C PRO A 38 15.76 -17.85 -4.34
N ASN A 39 15.38 -18.98 -3.76
CA ASN A 39 15.42 -20.31 -4.39
C ASN A 39 14.02 -20.91 -4.62
N LYS A 40 12.97 -20.18 -4.27
CA LYS A 40 11.55 -20.51 -4.50
C LYS A 40 10.77 -19.25 -4.88
N PRO A 41 9.54 -19.37 -5.41
CA PRO A 41 8.72 -18.23 -5.78
C PRO A 41 8.44 -17.28 -4.61
N ILE A 42 8.48 -15.96 -4.88
CA ILE A 42 8.08 -14.90 -3.94
C ILE A 42 6.61 -14.62 -4.11
N GLU A 43 5.87 -14.53 -3.01
CA GLU A 43 4.46 -14.14 -2.99
C GLU A 43 4.34 -12.65 -2.67
N ILE A 44 3.68 -11.89 -3.56
CA ILE A 44 3.25 -10.51 -3.27
C ILE A 44 1.78 -10.55 -2.87
N VAL A 45 1.50 -10.19 -1.62
CA VAL A 45 0.15 -10.16 -1.04
C VAL A 45 -0.47 -8.80 -1.28
N ILE A 46 -1.62 -8.76 -1.98
CA ILE A 46 -2.42 -7.56 -2.17
C ILE A 46 -3.72 -7.64 -1.35
N HIS A 47 -4.27 -6.49 -0.98
CA HIS A 47 -5.52 -6.39 -0.21
C HIS A 47 -6.76 -6.13 -1.08
N ALA A 48 -6.56 -5.74 -2.34
CA ALA A 48 -7.61 -5.36 -3.28
C ALA A 48 -8.01 -6.51 -4.21
N LYS A 49 -9.07 -6.32 -4.98
CA LYS A 49 -9.43 -7.22 -6.09
C LYS A 49 -8.36 -7.15 -7.19
N TYR A 50 -8.21 -8.26 -7.91
CA TYR A 50 -7.43 -8.28 -9.15
C TYR A 50 -7.98 -7.24 -10.15
N GLY A 51 -7.06 -6.62 -10.92
CA GLY A 51 -7.37 -5.58 -11.90
C GLY A 51 -7.48 -4.17 -11.30
N GLY A 52 -7.40 -3.98 -9.98
CA GLY A 52 -7.29 -2.65 -9.37
C GLY A 52 -5.85 -2.13 -9.34
N GLY A 53 -5.67 -0.84 -9.00
CA GLY A 53 -4.37 -0.18 -9.06
C GLY A 53 -3.26 -0.89 -8.27
N THR A 54 -3.55 -1.44 -7.09
CA THR A 54 -2.56 -2.22 -6.31
C THR A 54 -2.13 -3.50 -7.04
N ASP A 55 -3.05 -4.22 -7.69
CA ASP A 55 -2.75 -5.41 -8.49
C ASP A 55 -1.93 -5.04 -9.72
N THR A 56 -2.36 -4.01 -10.46
CA THR A 56 -1.67 -3.52 -11.65
C THR A 56 -0.24 -3.10 -11.32
N THR A 57 -0.05 -2.29 -10.27
CA THR A 57 1.29 -1.87 -9.83
C THR A 57 2.17 -3.07 -9.45
N ALA A 58 1.62 -4.05 -8.73
CA ALA A 58 2.36 -5.26 -8.35
C ALA A 58 2.76 -6.10 -9.59
N ARG A 59 1.88 -6.24 -10.57
CA ARG A 59 2.18 -6.95 -11.84
C ARG A 59 3.25 -6.23 -12.63
N MET A 60 3.12 -4.91 -12.81
CA MET A 60 4.10 -4.10 -13.55
C MET A 60 5.49 -4.15 -12.90
N ALA A 61 5.59 -4.05 -11.59
CA ALA A 61 6.85 -4.24 -10.86
C ALA A 61 7.40 -5.66 -11.04
N SER A 62 6.54 -6.69 -11.07
CA SER A 62 6.94 -8.09 -11.17
C SER A 62 7.55 -8.45 -12.53
N ILE A 63 7.20 -7.76 -13.63
CA ILE A 63 7.67 -8.09 -14.99
C ILE A 63 9.21 -8.19 -15.06
N ARG A 64 9.91 -7.21 -14.49
CA ARG A 64 11.39 -7.21 -14.51
C ARG A 64 11.99 -7.81 -13.23
N SER A 65 11.27 -7.76 -12.10
CA SER A 65 11.75 -8.33 -10.84
C SER A 65 12.00 -9.84 -10.95
N ARG A 66 11.16 -10.58 -11.66
CA ARG A 66 11.36 -12.02 -11.94
C ARG A 66 12.73 -12.31 -12.57
N ARG A 67 13.13 -11.50 -13.57
CA ARG A 67 14.43 -11.68 -14.25
C ARG A 67 15.60 -11.25 -13.36
N ILE A 68 15.44 -10.19 -12.57
CA ILE A 68 16.50 -9.64 -11.73
C ILE A 68 16.72 -10.52 -10.51
N LEU A 69 15.65 -10.98 -9.86
CA LEU A 69 15.69 -11.86 -8.70
C LEU A 69 15.85 -13.34 -9.08
N LYS A 70 15.74 -13.67 -10.37
CA LYS A 70 15.83 -15.04 -10.93
C LYS A 70 14.84 -16.03 -10.26
N THR A 71 13.65 -15.55 -9.92
CA THR A 71 12.58 -16.37 -9.33
C THR A 71 11.22 -15.90 -9.81
N ASP A 72 10.22 -16.78 -9.72
CA ASP A 72 8.84 -16.42 -9.99
C ASP A 72 8.27 -15.52 -8.90
N ILE A 73 7.36 -14.62 -9.31
CA ILE A 73 6.59 -13.77 -8.41
C ILE A 73 5.11 -14.08 -8.61
N ARG A 74 4.43 -14.46 -7.54
CA ARG A 74 2.99 -14.76 -7.52
C ARG A 74 2.27 -13.64 -6.80
N ILE A 75 1.15 -13.17 -7.37
CA ILE A 75 0.32 -12.16 -6.73
C ILE A 75 -0.90 -12.83 -6.14
N VAL A 76 -1.11 -12.66 -4.84
CA VAL A 76 -2.15 -13.30 -4.06
C VAL A 76 -3.03 -12.25 -3.40
N SER A 77 -4.32 -12.31 -3.65
CA SER A 77 -5.29 -11.37 -3.07
C SER A 77 -5.87 -11.92 -1.75
N LYS A 78 -5.69 -11.18 -0.65
CA LYS A 78 -6.27 -11.45 0.67
C LYS A 78 -7.20 -10.30 1.08
N ARG A 79 -8.38 -10.28 0.50
CA ARG A 79 -9.35 -9.18 0.61
C ARG A 79 -10.15 -9.20 1.90
N GLY A 80 -10.47 -8.01 2.41
CA GLY A 80 -11.42 -7.77 3.48
C GLY A 80 -10.88 -6.87 4.59
N GLY A 81 -11.79 -6.17 5.27
CA GLY A 81 -11.50 -5.28 6.39
C GLY A 81 -10.54 -4.13 6.04
N ALA A 82 -10.69 -3.52 4.85
CA ALA A 82 -9.78 -2.48 4.36
C ALA A 82 -8.28 -2.86 4.48
N GLY A 83 -7.95 -4.11 4.14
CA GLY A 83 -6.58 -4.62 4.19
C GLY A 83 -6.24 -5.44 5.45
N ALA A 84 -7.08 -5.45 6.49
CA ALA A 84 -6.83 -6.21 7.71
C ALA A 84 -6.58 -7.70 7.45
N LYS A 85 -7.33 -8.34 6.53
CA LYS A 85 -7.10 -9.75 6.19
C LYS A 85 -5.73 -9.99 5.54
N ALA A 86 -5.26 -9.06 4.69
CA ALA A 86 -3.93 -9.16 4.09
C ALA A 86 -2.84 -9.01 5.15
N GLN A 87 -2.97 -8.03 6.04
CA GLN A 87 -2.04 -7.79 7.15
C GLN A 87 -1.96 -9.00 8.09
N ASN A 88 -3.10 -9.51 8.55
CA ASN A 88 -3.14 -10.66 9.43
C ASN A 88 -2.59 -11.93 8.75
N TYR A 89 -2.84 -12.11 7.44
CA TYR A 89 -2.23 -13.19 6.68
C TYR A 89 -0.70 -13.09 6.65
N VAL A 90 -0.15 -11.90 6.38
CA VAL A 90 1.32 -11.69 6.37
C VAL A 90 1.93 -11.99 7.74
N LEU A 91 1.28 -11.60 8.84
CA LEU A 91 1.75 -11.91 10.20
C LEU A 91 1.86 -13.41 10.49
N THR A 92 1.09 -14.27 9.79
CA THR A 92 1.17 -15.73 9.96
C THR A 92 2.27 -16.38 9.14
N ARG A 93 3.00 -15.60 8.31
CA ARG A 93 4.00 -16.14 7.40
C ARG A 93 5.41 -16.10 8.03
N PRO A 94 6.31 -16.99 7.60
CA PRO A 94 7.72 -16.89 8.00
C PRO A 94 8.34 -15.58 7.56
N ALA A 95 9.22 -15.02 8.40
CA ALA A 95 10.01 -13.83 8.06
C ALA A 95 11.26 -14.20 7.25
N ASP A 96 11.06 -14.94 6.16
CA ASP A 96 12.10 -15.46 5.28
C ASP A 96 12.23 -14.70 3.94
N GLY A 97 11.47 -13.60 3.79
CA GLY A 97 11.46 -12.76 2.60
C GLY A 97 10.62 -13.28 1.44
N TYR A 98 10.01 -14.45 1.53
CA TYR A 98 9.17 -15.00 0.46
C TYR A 98 7.72 -14.52 0.48
N THR A 99 7.32 -13.80 1.53
CA THR A 99 6.04 -13.09 1.57
C THR A 99 6.30 -11.59 1.65
N VAL A 100 5.92 -10.89 0.60
CA VAL A 100 6.05 -9.44 0.45
C VAL A 100 4.66 -8.84 0.43
N MET A 101 4.37 -7.87 1.28
CA MET A 101 3.09 -7.18 1.31
C MET A 101 3.14 -5.96 0.37
N ALA A 102 2.22 -5.89 -0.58
CA ALA A 102 1.94 -4.66 -1.31
C ALA A 102 1.10 -3.74 -0.41
N LEU A 103 1.71 -2.65 0.02
CA LEU A 103 1.20 -1.77 1.06
C LEU A 103 0.75 -0.42 0.47
N THR A 104 -0.33 0.13 1.04
CA THR A 104 -0.87 1.46 0.72
C THR A 104 -1.31 2.16 2.01
N GLN A 105 -1.69 3.45 1.95
CA GLN A 105 -2.24 4.18 3.09
C GLN A 105 -3.44 3.47 3.73
N THR A 106 -4.25 2.75 2.94
CA THR A 106 -5.37 1.94 3.48
C THR A 106 -4.91 1.03 4.62
N HIS A 107 -3.74 0.42 4.51
CA HIS A 107 -3.19 -0.44 5.57
C HIS A 107 -2.79 0.37 6.81
N LEU A 108 -2.21 1.56 6.63
CA LEU A 108 -1.84 2.45 7.73
C LEU A 108 -3.06 2.90 8.52
N TYR A 109 -4.12 3.32 7.82
CA TYR A 109 -5.40 3.67 8.46
C TYR A 109 -6.03 2.48 9.18
N THR A 110 -5.90 1.28 8.63
CA THR A 110 -6.43 0.05 9.25
C THR A 110 -5.68 -0.31 10.52
N MET A 111 -4.34 -0.22 10.51
CA MET A 111 -3.50 -0.38 11.71
C MET A 111 -3.81 0.69 12.76
N ALA A 112 -3.84 1.96 12.37
CA ALA A 112 -4.08 3.07 13.27
C ALA A 112 -5.46 2.97 13.97
N ARG A 113 -6.48 2.42 13.30
CA ARG A 113 -7.81 2.13 13.89
C ARG A 113 -7.87 0.85 14.73
N GLY A 114 -6.78 0.12 14.88
CA GLY A 114 -6.77 -1.16 15.58
C GLY A 114 -7.63 -2.25 14.92
N LYS A 115 -7.91 -2.15 13.61
CA LYS A 115 -8.70 -3.13 12.86
C LYS A 115 -7.88 -4.30 12.31
N SER A 116 -6.58 -4.32 12.56
CA SER A 116 -5.62 -5.37 12.25
C SER A 116 -4.75 -5.65 13.46
N ASN A 117 -4.25 -6.88 13.58
CA ASN A 117 -3.28 -7.24 14.61
C ASN A 117 -1.87 -6.70 14.29
N MET A 118 -1.61 -6.34 13.02
CA MET A 118 -0.34 -5.79 12.56
C MET A 118 -0.12 -4.38 13.10
N LYS A 119 1.09 -4.12 13.59
CA LYS A 119 1.58 -2.81 14.00
C LYS A 119 2.61 -2.30 13.00
N ILE A 120 2.89 -1.00 13.02
CA ILE A 120 3.86 -0.40 12.09
C ILE A 120 5.26 -0.98 12.26
N ASP A 121 5.64 -1.35 13.49
CA ASP A 121 6.96 -1.91 13.80
C ASP A 121 7.09 -3.40 13.46
N ASP A 122 6.00 -4.08 13.10
CA ASP A 122 6.03 -5.47 12.63
C ASP A 122 6.56 -5.60 11.20
N ILE A 123 6.71 -4.47 10.49
CA ILE A 123 7.10 -4.45 9.07
C ILE A 123 8.24 -3.47 8.79
N VAL A 124 8.98 -3.76 7.72
CA VAL A 124 9.97 -2.87 7.11
C VAL A 124 9.60 -2.62 5.66
N GLY A 125 9.52 -1.35 5.27
CA GLY A 125 9.33 -0.94 3.89
C GLY A 125 10.56 -1.26 3.05
N VAL A 126 10.41 -2.07 1.99
CA VAL A 126 11.54 -2.50 1.14
C VAL A 126 11.66 -1.71 -0.15
N ALA A 127 10.56 -1.27 -0.74
CA ALA A 127 10.57 -0.42 -1.94
C ALA A 127 9.26 0.37 -2.07
N ARG A 128 9.35 1.68 -2.37
CA ARG A 128 8.22 2.47 -2.87
C ARG A 128 8.13 2.32 -4.39
N ALA A 129 6.93 2.13 -4.89
CA ALA A 129 6.67 2.01 -6.32
C ALA A 129 6.15 3.30 -6.93
N MET A 130 5.18 3.93 -6.28
CA MET A 130 4.56 5.17 -6.77
C MET A 130 3.79 5.88 -5.67
N ASP A 131 3.55 7.16 -5.90
CA ASP A 131 2.58 7.99 -5.19
C ASP A 131 1.58 8.50 -6.22
N ASP A 132 0.34 8.04 -6.12
CA ASP A 132 -0.68 8.16 -7.16
C ASP A 132 -1.83 9.03 -6.67
N PRO A 133 -1.84 10.33 -6.98
CA PRO A 133 -2.87 11.24 -6.52
C PRO A 133 -4.26 10.86 -7.06
N THR A 134 -5.31 11.36 -6.43
CA THR A 134 -6.68 11.10 -6.85
C THR A 134 -7.31 12.33 -7.48
N PHE A 135 -8.13 12.10 -8.51
CA PHE A 135 -9.06 13.11 -9.00
C PHE A 135 -10.39 13.03 -8.24
N ILE A 136 -11.13 14.11 -8.18
CA ILE A 136 -12.59 14.06 -8.10
C ILE A 136 -13.11 14.04 -9.52
N THR A 137 -13.85 13.00 -9.86
CA THR A 137 -14.38 12.78 -11.21
C THR A 137 -15.90 12.59 -11.21
N VAL A 138 -16.51 13.04 -12.27
CA VAL A 138 -17.90 12.76 -12.65
C VAL A 138 -17.93 12.16 -14.05
N SER A 139 -19.05 11.55 -14.45
CA SER A 139 -19.24 11.12 -15.83
C SER A 139 -19.11 12.32 -16.79
N GLY A 140 -18.50 12.15 -17.95
CA GLY A 140 -18.44 13.17 -18.99
C GLY A 140 -19.83 13.66 -19.45
N LYS A 141 -20.85 12.77 -19.34
CA LYS A 141 -22.27 13.06 -19.62
C LYS A 141 -22.99 13.71 -18.44
N SER A 142 -22.37 13.82 -17.28
CA SER A 142 -22.98 14.42 -16.09
C SER A 142 -23.41 15.87 -16.35
N LYS A 143 -24.50 16.27 -15.68
CA LYS A 143 -24.92 17.68 -15.60
C LYS A 143 -23.93 18.55 -14.84
N TYR A 144 -23.10 17.95 -13.98
CA TYR A 144 -22.05 18.64 -13.23
C TYR A 144 -20.85 18.90 -14.14
N LYS A 145 -20.55 20.17 -14.41
CA LYS A 145 -19.45 20.60 -15.30
C LYS A 145 -18.24 21.08 -14.54
N THR A 146 -18.46 21.58 -13.33
CA THR A 146 -17.45 22.17 -12.44
C THR A 146 -17.49 21.52 -11.06
N LEU A 147 -16.46 21.75 -10.25
CA LEU A 147 -16.47 21.32 -8.85
C LEU A 147 -17.59 22.03 -8.06
N ASP A 148 -17.82 23.32 -8.35
CA ASP A 148 -18.89 24.10 -7.71
C ASP A 148 -20.28 23.52 -7.98
N ASP A 149 -20.53 22.96 -9.17
CA ASP A 149 -21.80 22.27 -9.45
C ASP A 149 -22.00 21.08 -8.50
N VAL A 150 -20.93 20.29 -8.28
CA VAL A 150 -20.95 19.13 -7.35
C VAL A 150 -21.15 19.59 -5.92
N ILE A 151 -20.43 20.63 -5.49
CA ILE A 151 -20.55 21.20 -4.14
C ILE A 151 -21.95 21.74 -3.91
N ASN A 152 -22.47 22.54 -4.82
CA ASN A 152 -23.80 23.14 -4.71
C ASN A 152 -24.92 22.09 -4.74
N ALA A 153 -24.77 21.04 -5.55
CA ALA A 153 -25.71 19.92 -5.54
C ALA A 153 -25.67 19.15 -4.21
N SER A 154 -24.44 18.87 -3.70
CA SER A 154 -24.24 18.15 -2.43
C SER A 154 -24.74 18.92 -1.21
N LYS A 155 -24.77 20.27 -1.27
CA LYS A 155 -25.38 21.12 -0.22
C LYS A 155 -26.90 20.98 -0.19
N LYS A 156 -27.54 20.72 -1.35
CA LYS A 156 -29.00 20.52 -1.45
C LYS A 156 -29.42 19.11 -1.05
N ALA A 157 -28.68 18.10 -1.55
CA ALA A 157 -28.89 16.69 -1.23
C ALA A 157 -27.59 15.90 -1.35
N PRO A 158 -27.29 14.94 -0.44
CA PRO A 158 -26.08 14.13 -0.51
C PRO A 158 -26.01 13.34 -1.83
N LEU A 159 -24.93 13.52 -2.59
CA LEU A 159 -24.64 12.71 -3.79
C LEU A 159 -24.05 11.36 -3.41
N ASN A 160 -24.19 10.35 -4.29
CA ASN A 160 -23.58 9.02 -4.15
C ASN A 160 -22.12 9.06 -4.60
N TRP A 161 -21.18 8.82 -3.70
CA TRP A 161 -19.74 8.83 -3.96
C TRP A 161 -19.15 7.42 -3.88
N GLY A 162 -18.49 6.99 -4.94
CA GLY A 162 -17.81 5.71 -4.97
C GLY A 162 -16.48 5.76 -4.23
N VAL A 163 -16.21 4.72 -3.41
CA VAL A 163 -14.91 4.48 -2.77
C VAL A 163 -14.54 3.02 -2.90
N ALA A 164 -13.25 2.68 -2.90
CA ALA A 164 -12.84 1.29 -2.99
C ALA A 164 -13.19 0.52 -1.70
N ASN A 165 -12.91 1.09 -0.54
CA ASN A 165 -13.16 0.45 0.75
C ASN A 165 -13.62 1.47 1.80
N ILE A 166 -14.55 1.07 2.66
CA ILE A 166 -14.86 1.86 3.86
C ILE A 166 -13.60 1.95 4.74
N GLY A 167 -13.22 3.18 5.09
CA GLY A 167 -11.99 3.48 5.85
C GLY A 167 -10.70 3.22 5.09
N GLY A 168 -10.76 3.13 3.77
CA GLY A 168 -9.60 3.15 2.87
C GLY A 168 -9.21 4.57 2.45
N THR A 169 -8.19 4.67 1.60
CA THR A 169 -7.59 5.94 1.17
C THR A 169 -8.63 6.89 0.59
N GLU A 170 -9.43 6.44 -0.38
CA GLU A 170 -10.43 7.27 -1.07
C GLU A 170 -11.54 7.70 -0.10
N HIS A 171 -11.96 6.82 0.82
CA HIS A 171 -12.98 7.17 1.81
C HIS A 171 -12.50 8.27 2.75
N ILE A 172 -11.28 8.18 3.24
CA ILE A 172 -10.69 9.18 4.14
C ILE A 172 -10.48 10.50 3.39
N GLY A 173 -9.94 10.43 2.16
CA GLY A 173 -9.80 11.61 1.30
C GLY A 173 -11.14 12.28 1.01
N LEU A 174 -12.20 11.50 0.75
CA LEU A 174 -13.55 12.02 0.56
C LEU A 174 -14.10 12.72 1.81
N VAL A 175 -13.91 12.13 2.99
CA VAL A 175 -14.35 12.73 4.26
C VAL A 175 -13.63 14.06 4.52
N GLN A 176 -12.32 14.11 4.30
CA GLN A 176 -11.55 15.34 4.41
C GLN A 176 -12.04 16.41 3.42
N PHE A 177 -12.21 16.03 2.15
CA PHE A 177 -12.75 16.93 1.13
C PHE A 177 -14.15 17.43 1.49
N ALA A 178 -15.04 16.55 1.90
CA ALA A 178 -16.42 16.91 2.27
C ALA A 178 -16.47 17.89 3.46
N LYS A 179 -15.59 17.71 4.45
CA LYS A 179 -15.45 18.62 5.59
C LYS A 179 -14.99 20.00 5.14
N GLU A 180 -13.90 20.07 4.35
CA GLU A 180 -13.33 21.33 3.87
C GLU A 180 -14.30 22.08 2.92
N ALA A 181 -15.04 21.33 2.10
CA ALA A 181 -16.04 21.89 1.17
C ALA A 181 -17.41 22.19 1.83
N GLY A 182 -17.61 21.82 3.08
CA GLY A 182 -18.87 22.02 3.82
C GLY A 182 -20.06 21.26 3.22
N ILE A 183 -19.85 20.01 2.75
CA ILE A 183 -20.89 19.19 2.09
C ILE A 183 -21.14 17.87 2.83
N LYS A 184 -22.31 17.27 2.57
CA LYS A 184 -22.64 15.91 2.97
C LYS A 184 -22.53 14.97 1.78
N VAL A 185 -22.06 13.74 2.00
CA VAL A 185 -21.84 12.72 0.99
C VAL A 185 -22.47 11.38 1.41
N LYS A 186 -22.93 10.61 0.42
CA LYS A 186 -23.36 9.23 0.63
C LYS A 186 -22.32 8.30 0.04
N VAL A 187 -21.61 7.56 0.90
CA VAL A 187 -20.50 6.71 0.51
C VAL A 187 -20.98 5.34 0.02
N VAL A 188 -20.50 4.91 -1.16
CA VAL A 188 -20.81 3.62 -1.79
C VAL A 188 -19.52 2.82 -2.03
N PRO A 189 -19.29 1.71 -1.27
CA PRO A 189 -18.04 0.94 -1.39
C PRO A 189 -18.12 -0.12 -2.51
N PHE A 190 -17.00 -0.32 -3.24
CA PHE A 190 -16.90 -1.24 -4.39
C PHE A 190 -15.83 -2.34 -4.28
N GLY A 191 -14.82 -2.19 -3.44
CA GLY A 191 -13.76 -3.17 -3.23
C GLY A 191 -12.52 -3.02 -4.15
N SER A 192 -12.55 -2.10 -5.13
CA SER A 192 -11.37 -1.68 -5.91
C SER A 192 -11.64 -0.41 -6.71
N GLY A 193 -10.59 0.34 -7.10
CA GLY A 193 -10.67 1.51 -7.97
C GLY A 193 -11.30 1.17 -9.32
N ALA A 194 -10.92 0.07 -9.95
CA ALA A 194 -11.51 -0.36 -11.22
C ALA A 194 -13.04 -0.52 -11.14
N GLN A 195 -13.58 -1.01 -10.02
CA GLN A 195 -15.02 -1.15 -9.83
C GLN A 195 -15.71 0.20 -9.60
N MET A 196 -15.04 1.18 -8.95
CA MET A 196 -15.55 2.55 -8.85
C MET A 196 -15.66 3.20 -10.23
N VAL A 197 -14.61 3.05 -11.05
CA VAL A 197 -14.57 3.53 -12.45
C VAL A 197 -15.75 2.94 -13.24
N GLN A 198 -15.93 1.61 -13.19
CA GLN A 198 -17.06 0.94 -13.86
C GLN A 198 -18.43 1.43 -13.35
N ALA A 199 -18.57 1.66 -12.04
CA ALA A 199 -19.82 2.14 -11.46
C ALA A 199 -20.15 3.58 -11.91
N LEU A 200 -19.15 4.46 -12.02
CA LEU A 200 -19.34 5.80 -12.56
C LEU A 200 -19.73 5.78 -14.06
N MET A 201 -19.06 4.93 -14.85
CA MET A 201 -19.42 4.74 -16.27
C MET A 201 -20.87 4.24 -16.43
N ALA A 202 -21.30 3.36 -15.55
CA ALA A 202 -22.66 2.80 -15.56
C ALA A 202 -23.72 3.73 -14.92
N GLY A 203 -23.35 4.93 -14.46
CA GLY A 203 -24.27 5.89 -13.83
C GLY A 203 -24.83 5.44 -12.48
N LYS A 204 -24.16 4.49 -11.80
CA LYS A 204 -24.59 3.98 -10.48
C LYS A 204 -24.21 4.87 -9.31
N ILE A 205 -23.30 5.81 -9.55
CA ILE A 205 -22.81 6.83 -8.62
C ILE A 205 -22.68 8.16 -9.33
N ASP A 206 -22.73 9.24 -8.58
CA ASP A 206 -22.65 10.61 -9.12
C ASP A 206 -21.21 11.07 -9.31
N ALA A 207 -20.35 10.70 -8.37
CA ALA A 207 -18.92 11.07 -8.36
C ALA A 207 -18.06 9.95 -7.72
N THR A 208 -16.76 10.01 -7.96
CA THR A 208 -15.79 9.09 -7.33
C THR A 208 -14.39 9.71 -7.28
N LEU A 209 -13.49 9.06 -6.56
CA LEU A 209 -12.09 9.47 -6.38
C LEU A 209 -11.13 8.43 -6.96
N PRO A 210 -11.06 8.23 -8.29
CA PRO A 210 -10.08 7.30 -8.87
C PRO A 210 -8.68 7.90 -8.75
N ASN A 211 -7.69 7.03 -8.61
CA ASN A 211 -6.32 7.45 -8.82
C ASN A 211 -6.11 7.87 -10.28
N VAL A 212 -5.16 8.77 -10.51
CA VAL A 212 -4.83 9.23 -11.88
C VAL A 212 -4.52 8.03 -12.77
N SER A 213 -3.71 7.08 -12.30
CA SER A 213 -3.36 5.86 -13.04
C SER A 213 -4.55 4.99 -13.42
N GLU A 214 -5.67 5.10 -12.71
CA GLU A 214 -6.88 4.30 -12.93
C GLU A 214 -7.90 4.97 -13.87
N ALA A 215 -7.78 6.28 -14.08
CA ALA A 215 -8.74 7.07 -14.83
C ALA A 215 -8.15 7.82 -16.04
N THR A 216 -6.84 7.69 -16.30
CA THR A 216 -6.14 8.42 -17.37
C THR A 216 -6.84 8.30 -18.73
N ASN A 217 -7.19 7.09 -19.15
CA ASN A 217 -7.85 6.88 -20.45
C ASN A 217 -9.23 7.52 -20.51
N GLN A 218 -10.04 7.35 -19.45
CA GLN A 218 -11.39 7.90 -19.38
C GLN A 218 -11.42 9.42 -19.29
N VAL A 219 -10.38 10.03 -18.71
CA VAL A 219 -10.24 11.49 -18.70
C VAL A 219 -9.78 11.99 -20.08
N ALA A 220 -8.87 11.27 -20.73
CA ALA A 220 -8.34 11.63 -22.05
C ALA A 220 -9.41 11.53 -23.16
N ASP A 221 -10.27 10.52 -23.13
CA ASP A 221 -11.35 10.31 -24.12
C ASP A 221 -12.66 11.06 -23.79
N GLY A 222 -12.71 11.76 -22.65
CA GLY A 222 -13.89 12.54 -22.21
C GLY A 222 -15.01 11.68 -21.59
N THR A 223 -14.83 10.38 -21.43
CA THR A 223 -15.77 9.50 -20.69
C THR A 223 -15.94 9.99 -19.25
N PHE A 224 -14.86 10.51 -18.66
CA PHE A 224 -14.87 11.18 -17.37
C PHE A 224 -14.45 12.64 -17.50
N ARG A 225 -14.96 13.45 -16.59
CA ARG A 225 -14.50 14.81 -16.33
C ARG A 225 -13.79 14.84 -14.97
N ALA A 226 -12.48 15.06 -14.99
CA ALA A 226 -11.71 15.38 -13.79
C ALA A 226 -11.99 16.83 -13.42
N LEU A 227 -12.56 17.04 -12.23
CA LEU A 227 -12.95 18.39 -11.75
C LEU A 227 -11.84 19.03 -10.93
N VAL A 228 -11.10 18.23 -10.17
CA VAL A 228 -10.00 18.68 -9.32
C VAL A 228 -9.07 17.50 -9.03
N VAL A 229 -7.78 17.76 -8.85
CA VAL A 229 -6.84 16.81 -8.25
C VAL A 229 -6.70 17.13 -6.74
N LEU A 230 -6.83 16.13 -5.90
CA LEU A 230 -6.66 16.27 -4.44
C LEU A 230 -5.16 16.31 -4.07
N ALA A 231 -4.53 17.42 -4.37
CA ALA A 231 -3.10 17.67 -4.20
C ALA A 231 -2.82 19.15 -3.91
N GLU A 232 -1.60 19.45 -3.47
CA GLU A 232 -1.17 20.84 -3.22
C GLU A 232 -0.97 21.64 -4.51
N LYS A 233 -0.59 20.95 -5.61
CA LYS A 233 -0.30 21.55 -6.92
C LYS A 233 -0.95 20.74 -8.03
N ARG A 234 -1.17 21.38 -9.18
CA ARG A 234 -1.60 20.69 -10.40
C ARG A 234 -0.60 19.63 -10.83
N LEU A 235 -1.10 18.60 -11.48
CA LEU A 235 -0.24 17.64 -12.16
C LEU A 235 0.23 18.22 -13.49
N LYS A 236 1.49 17.99 -13.83
CA LYS A 236 2.11 18.49 -15.06
C LYS A 236 1.35 18.08 -16.32
N ASP A 237 0.89 16.81 -16.35
CA ASP A 237 0.21 16.24 -17.51
C ASP A 237 -1.30 16.58 -17.55
N TYR A 238 -1.81 17.26 -16.51
CA TYR A 238 -3.20 17.71 -16.39
C TYR A 238 -3.28 19.20 -16.02
N PRO A 239 -2.69 20.11 -16.85
CA PRO A 239 -2.59 21.53 -16.51
C PRO A 239 -3.94 22.24 -16.41
N ASN A 240 -4.97 21.69 -17.04
CA ASN A 240 -6.33 22.22 -17.02
C ASN A 240 -7.17 21.75 -15.82
N VAL A 241 -6.66 20.77 -15.01
CA VAL A 241 -7.33 20.28 -13.80
C VAL A 241 -6.73 21.03 -12.61
N PRO A 242 -7.51 21.88 -11.91
CA PRO A 242 -6.98 22.61 -10.75
C PRO A 242 -6.65 21.66 -9.61
N SER A 243 -5.75 22.08 -8.73
CA SER A 243 -5.54 21.39 -7.45
C SER A 243 -6.59 21.85 -6.43
N SER A 244 -6.87 21.01 -5.44
CA SER A 244 -7.78 21.33 -4.35
C SER A 244 -7.31 22.55 -3.55
N TYR A 245 -6.00 22.72 -3.38
CA TYR A 245 -5.41 23.85 -2.66
C TYR A 245 -5.57 25.18 -3.42
N GLU A 246 -5.47 25.16 -4.75
CA GLU A 246 -5.74 26.35 -5.58
C GLU A 246 -7.19 26.84 -5.44
N LEU A 247 -8.12 25.91 -5.14
CA LEU A 247 -9.53 26.21 -4.92
C LEU A 247 -9.86 26.49 -3.44
N GLY A 248 -8.84 26.63 -2.57
CA GLY A 248 -9.01 26.90 -1.15
C GLY A 248 -9.46 25.70 -0.31
N ILE A 249 -9.55 24.50 -0.89
CA ILE A 249 -9.96 23.27 -0.24
C ILE A 249 -8.69 22.50 0.17
N LYS A 250 -8.34 22.54 1.45
CA LYS A 250 -7.12 21.91 1.99
C LYS A 250 -7.31 20.39 2.20
N ALA A 251 -7.75 19.69 1.16
CA ALA A 251 -7.89 18.25 1.14
C ALA A 251 -6.86 17.63 0.19
N LYS A 252 -6.13 16.62 0.66
CA LYS A 252 -5.11 15.88 -0.09
C LYS A 252 -5.42 14.39 -0.04
N CYS A 253 -5.39 13.74 -1.17
CA CYS A 253 -5.61 12.31 -1.26
C CYS A 253 -4.72 11.71 -2.34
N SER A 254 -3.88 10.77 -1.92
CA SER A 254 -2.99 10.03 -2.80
C SER A 254 -2.88 8.60 -2.33
N THR A 255 -2.72 7.67 -3.25
CA THR A 255 -2.41 6.29 -2.92
C THR A 255 -0.93 6.01 -3.17
N THR A 256 -0.12 6.14 -2.13
CA THR A 256 1.25 5.66 -2.19
C THR A 256 1.25 4.14 -2.19
N ARG A 257 1.87 3.53 -3.18
CA ARG A 257 2.02 2.08 -3.30
C ARG A 257 3.47 1.69 -3.11
N GLY A 258 3.71 0.72 -2.25
CA GLY A 258 5.04 0.20 -1.98
C GLY A 258 4.98 -1.23 -1.46
N TYR A 259 6.13 -1.74 -1.10
CA TYR A 259 6.32 -3.12 -0.66
C TYR A 259 6.95 -3.14 0.72
N ALA A 260 6.52 -4.07 1.55
CA ALA A 260 7.05 -4.30 2.89
C ALA A 260 7.20 -5.81 3.15
N VAL A 261 8.09 -6.15 4.07
CA VAL A 261 8.26 -7.49 4.62
C VAL A 261 8.17 -7.44 6.15
N LEU A 262 8.05 -8.57 6.82
CA LEU A 262 8.12 -8.63 8.28
C LEU A 262 9.46 -8.07 8.79
N ALA A 263 9.44 -7.31 9.87
CA ALA A 263 10.62 -6.62 10.41
C ALA A 263 11.72 -7.60 10.87
N SER A 264 11.34 -8.82 11.26
CA SER A 264 12.26 -9.89 11.63
C SER A 264 12.93 -10.61 10.44
N THR A 265 12.63 -10.20 9.18
CA THR A 265 13.32 -10.71 7.99
C THR A 265 14.81 -10.35 8.05
N PRO A 266 15.73 -11.29 7.76
CA PRO A 266 17.17 -11.01 7.78
C PRO A 266 17.58 -9.83 6.90
N LYS A 267 18.39 -8.91 7.42
CA LYS A 267 18.81 -7.69 6.71
C LYS A 267 19.36 -7.94 5.28
N PRO A 268 20.22 -8.95 5.03
CA PRO A 268 20.70 -9.23 3.67
C PRO A 268 19.58 -9.58 2.69
N ILE A 269 18.52 -10.26 3.17
CA ILE A 269 17.34 -10.59 2.37
C ILE A 269 16.51 -9.32 2.07
N ILE A 270 16.29 -8.46 3.09
CA ILE A 270 15.64 -7.15 2.91
C ILE A 270 16.34 -6.33 1.83
N GLU A 271 17.67 -6.23 1.91
CA GLU A 271 18.47 -5.50 0.93
C GLU A 271 18.38 -6.11 -0.48
N LYS A 272 18.41 -7.44 -0.60
CA LYS A 272 18.31 -8.14 -1.88
C LYS A 272 16.96 -7.91 -2.54
N ILE A 273 15.87 -7.98 -1.77
CA ILE A 273 14.51 -7.65 -2.24
C ILE A 273 14.44 -6.19 -2.68
N SER A 274 14.89 -5.27 -1.82
CA SER A 274 14.88 -3.83 -2.10
C SER A 274 15.62 -3.49 -3.39
N LYS A 275 16.89 -3.91 -3.49
CA LYS A 275 17.72 -3.69 -4.68
C LYS A 275 17.09 -4.29 -5.94
N GLY A 276 16.52 -5.50 -5.84
CA GLY A 276 15.85 -6.19 -6.95
C GLY A 276 14.61 -5.46 -7.44
N LEU A 277 13.71 -5.07 -6.53
CA LEU A 277 12.49 -4.33 -6.86
C LEU A 277 12.80 -2.94 -7.42
N VAL A 278 13.68 -2.16 -6.74
CA VAL A 278 14.06 -0.81 -7.20
C VAL A 278 14.71 -0.86 -8.60
N LYS A 279 15.64 -1.79 -8.84
CA LYS A 279 16.25 -1.97 -10.16
C LYS A 279 15.21 -2.32 -11.23
N ALA A 280 14.22 -3.15 -10.88
CA ALA A 280 13.14 -3.51 -11.79
C ALA A 280 12.24 -2.33 -12.12
N MET A 281 11.87 -1.55 -11.12
CA MET A 281 10.99 -0.38 -11.27
C MET A 281 11.66 0.82 -11.95
N LYS A 282 12.99 0.89 -11.97
CA LYS A 282 13.75 1.85 -12.78
C LYS A 282 13.81 1.48 -14.28
N HIS A 283 13.37 0.28 -14.67
CA HIS A 283 13.37 -0.12 -16.06
C HIS A 283 12.24 0.53 -16.86
N LYS A 284 12.47 0.78 -18.17
CA LYS A 284 11.54 1.47 -19.07
C LYS A 284 10.08 0.97 -19.03
N VAL A 285 9.86 -0.33 -18.79
CA VAL A 285 8.51 -0.89 -18.69
C VAL A 285 7.72 -0.27 -17.54
N PHE A 286 8.35 -0.15 -16.36
CA PHE A 286 7.70 0.48 -15.20
C PHE A 286 7.73 2.01 -15.30
N ALA A 287 8.78 2.59 -15.88
CA ALA A 287 8.85 4.03 -16.16
C ALA A 287 7.69 4.49 -17.07
N ASN A 288 7.39 3.73 -18.14
CA ASN A 288 6.25 4.03 -19.01
C ASN A 288 4.90 3.91 -18.27
N TYR A 289 4.77 2.93 -17.36
CA TYR A 289 3.60 2.80 -16.50
C TYR A 289 3.43 4.03 -15.58
N LEU A 290 4.51 4.52 -14.96
CA LEU A 290 4.48 5.74 -14.17
C LEU A 290 4.12 6.97 -15.04
N ALA A 291 4.75 7.09 -16.21
CA ALA A 291 4.49 8.19 -17.12
C ALA A 291 3.02 8.24 -17.57
N SER A 292 2.36 7.09 -17.78
CA SER A 292 0.92 7.06 -18.10
C SER A 292 0.02 7.60 -16.98
N ALA A 293 0.56 7.71 -15.75
CA ALA A 293 -0.11 8.33 -14.61
C ALA A 293 0.42 9.75 -14.30
N GLY A 294 1.18 10.36 -15.21
CA GLY A 294 1.79 11.68 -14.97
C GLY A 294 2.89 11.65 -13.90
N LEU A 295 3.50 10.49 -13.64
CA LEU A 295 4.50 10.28 -12.61
C LEU A 295 5.88 9.99 -13.19
N THR A 296 6.93 10.27 -12.41
CA THR A 296 8.32 9.98 -12.80
C THR A 296 8.92 8.90 -11.91
N VAL A 297 9.95 8.23 -12.42
CA VAL A 297 10.72 7.23 -11.65
C VAL A 297 11.39 7.89 -10.45
N GLU A 298 11.98 9.07 -10.63
CA GLU A 298 12.71 9.82 -9.62
C GLU A 298 11.81 10.24 -8.44
N GLY A 299 10.59 10.68 -8.75
CA GLY A 299 9.60 11.08 -7.74
C GLY A 299 8.92 9.90 -7.03
N SER A 300 8.86 8.73 -7.69
CA SER A 300 8.07 7.59 -7.25
C SER A 300 8.91 6.50 -6.61
N VAL A 301 9.96 6.03 -7.29
CA VAL A 301 10.69 4.81 -6.90
C VAL A 301 11.75 5.10 -5.85
N ALA A 302 11.64 4.44 -4.70
CA ALA A 302 12.62 4.56 -3.62
C ALA A 302 12.89 3.20 -2.97
N GLY A 303 14.10 3.04 -2.42
CA GLY A 303 14.49 1.85 -1.64
C GLY A 303 14.14 1.97 -0.16
N THR A 304 14.58 0.98 0.62
CA THR A 304 14.25 0.81 2.05
C THR A 304 14.46 2.07 2.86
N ALA A 305 15.63 2.72 2.78
CA ALA A 305 15.95 3.86 3.63
C ALA A 305 14.95 5.03 3.51
N VAL A 306 14.49 5.32 2.30
CA VAL A 306 13.51 6.38 2.04
C VAL A 306 12.09 5.88 2.31
N TRP A 307 11.77 4.68 1.83
CA TRP A 307 10.40 4.15 1.92
C TRP A 307 9.99 3.79 3.35
N ASP A 308 10.85 3.12 4.11
CA ASP A 308 10.53 2.75 5.50
C ASP A 308 10.32 3.97 6.41
N LYS A 309 11.16 5.01 6.21
CA LYS A 309 10.99 6.29 6.91
C LYS A 309 9.65 6.94 6.55
N HIS A 310 9.34 7.07 5.24
CA HIS A 310 8.07 7.63 4.76
C HIS A 310 6.87 6.86 5.31
N LEU A 311 6.93 5.54 5.30
CA LEU A 311 5.87 4.67 5.82
C LEU A 311 5.54 4.96 7.29
N LYS A 312 6.56 5.17 8.11
CA LYS A 312 6.42 5.49 9.54
C LYS A 312 5.90 6.91 9.77
N GLU A 313 6.31 7.86 8.93
CA GLU A 313 5.78 9.23 8.94
C GLU A 313 4.30 9.26 8.55
N GLU A 314 3.92 8.60 7.47
CA GLU A 314 2.52 8.47 7.03
C GLU A 314 1.64 7.77 8.08
N PHE A 315 2.18 6.81 8.82
CA PHE A 315 1.45 6.18 9.91
C PHE A 315 1.14 7.16 11.06
N LYS A 316 2.08 8.04 11.42
CA LYS A 316 1.82 9.10 12.40
C LYS A 316 0.74 10.06 11.92
N VAL A 317 0.76 10.42 10.63
CA VAL A 317 -0.31 11.24 10.02
C VAL A 317 -1.65 10.53 10.12
N ALA A 318 -1.69 9.21 9.86
CA ALA A 318 -2.90 8.41 9.99
C ALA A 318 -3.44 8.38 11.43
N GLN A 319 -2.57 8.27 12.44
CA GLN A 319 -2.94 8.32 13.86
C GLN A 319 -3.52 9.70 14.24
N SER A 320 -2.83 10.77 13.87
CA SER A 320 -3.30 12.15 14.16
C SER A 320 -4.64 12.46 13.49
N ALA A 321 -4.87 11.96 12.27
CA ALA A 321 -6.15 12.13 11.59
C ALA A 321 -7.31 11.43 12.34
N LEU A 322 -7.04 10.33 13.02
CA LEU A 322 -8.01 9.63 13.87
C LEU A 322 -8.32 10.38 15.14
N GLU A 323 -7.30 10.93 15.82
CA GLU A 323 -7.44 11.71 17.06
C GLU A 323 -8.28 12.97 16.83
N LEU A 324 -8.16 13.60 15.65
CA LEU A 324 -8.93 14.79 15.28
C LEU A 324 -10.40 14.51 14.95
N SER A 325 -10.94 13.34 15.28
CA SER A 325 -12.34 12.93 15.04
C SER A 325 -12.78 12.95 13.57
N LEU A 326 -11.83 12.96 12.64
CA LEU A 326 -12.12 12.93 11.21
C LEU A 326 -12.61 11.56 10.73
N ILE A 327 -12.49 10.53 11.57
CA ILE A 327 -12.77 9.13 11.18
C ILE A 327 -13.53 8.41 12.30
N HIS A 328 -14.63 8.95 12.76
CA HIS A 328 -15.64 8.15 13.43
C HIS A 328 -16.47 7.42 12.37
N ILE A 329 -15.98 6.25 11.97
CA ILE A 329 -16.65 5.36 11.01
C ILE A 329 -16.82 3.99 11.65
#